data_c7c5d44ade4ea6e1e71c112af68581d0
#
_entry.id   c7c5d44ade4ea6e1e71c112af68581d0
#
_cell.length_a   1.000
_cell.length_b   1.000
_cell.length_c   1.000
_cell.angle_alpha   90.00
_cell.angle_beta   90.00
_cell.angle_gamma   90.00
#
_symmetry.space_group_name_H-M   'P 1'
#
loop_
_entity.id
_entity.type
_entity.pdbx_description
1 polymer ?
#
loop_
_entity_poly.entity_id
_entity_poly.type
_entity_poly.pdbx_seq_one_letter_code
_entity_poly.pdbx_strand_id
1 'polypeptide(L)'
;MLQELIHHKGYANASLLKAIRQHEAAAQDPELQKLLHHIILANRFWLKLSLGLPFVVEEESRTPESLEAIAAQYRETHKQEIEWLAQVREPELARILETPFIPDFSCSVAQAMMQVCLHSHGHRAQCAVRLRLLGGVPPNMDFILWLKDRPAPDWE
;
A
#
# COMPACT_ATOMS: atom_id res chain seq x y z
N MET A 1 15.50 0.29 8.79
CA MET A 1 14.13 -0.06 9.26
C MET A 1 13.02 0.40 8.30
N LEU A 2 12.87 1.69 7.95
CA LEU A 2 11.82 2.15 7.02
C LEU A 2 11.88 1.42 5.66
N GLN A 3 13.07 1.25 5.11
CA GLN A 3 13.29 0.48 3.88
C GLN A 3 12.71 -0.95 3.97
N GLU A 4 13.01 -1.66 5.05
CA GLU A 4 12.50 -3.03 5.27
C GLU A 4 10.98 -3.06 5.37
N LEU A 5 10.37 -2.07 6.04
CA LEU A 5 8.92 -1.98 6.13
C LEU A 5 8.26 -1.72 4.77
N ILE A 6 8.86 -0.91 3.91
CA ILE A 6 8.34 -0.65 2.56
C ILE A 6 8.46 -1.91 1.68
N HIS A 7 9.59 -2.62 1.73
CA HIS A 7 9.76 -3.90 1.02
C HIS A 7 8.75 -4.96 1.51
N HIS A 8 8.62 -5.12 2.82
CA HIS A 8 7.63 -6.02 3.40
C HIS A 8 6.19 -5.64 3.01
N LYS A 9 5.86 -4.35 3.04
CA LYS A 9 4.55 -3.86 2.60
C LYS A 9 4.26 -4.28 1.15
N GLY A 10 5.22 -4.14 0.24
CA GLY A 10 5.11 -4.59 -1.14
C GLY A 10 4.83 -6.08 -1.23
N TYR A 11 5.63 -6.90 -0.55
CA TYR A 11 5.43 -8.35 -0.45
C TYR A 11 4.04 -8.71 0.08
N ALA A 12 3.64 -8.12 1.20
CA ALA A 12 2.37 -8.42 1.85
C ALA A 12 1.16 -8.01 0.99
N ASN A 13 1.25 -6.86 0.30
CA ASN A 13 0.21 -6.42 -0.63
C ASN A 13 0.08 -7.38 -1.83
N ALA A 14 1.19 -7.76 -2.44
CA ALA A 14 1.21 -8.70 -3.56
C ALA A 14 0.65 -10.08 -3.16
N SER A 15 1.08 -10.60 -2.00
CA SER A 15 0.59 -11.88 -1.48
C SER A 15 -0.92 -11.87 -1.23
N LEU A 16 -1.45 -10.78 -0.66
CA LEU A 16 -2.89 -10.63 -0.43
C LEU A 16 -3.67 -10.55 -1.75
N LEU A 17 -3.21 -9.74 -2.71
CA LEU A 17 -3.83 -9.62 -4.03
C LEU A 17 -3.85 -10.97 -4.76
N LYS A 18 -2.76 -11.72 -4.70
CA LYS A 18 -2.68 -13.08 -5.26
C LYS A 18 -3.71 -14.02 -4.63
N ALA A 19 -3.83 -14.02 -3.30
CA ALA A 19 -4.81 -14.87 -2.61
C ALA A 19 -6.26 -14.48 -2.95
N ILE A 20 -6.55 -13.18 -3.09
CA ILE A 20 -7.88 -12.70 -3.51
C ILE A 20 -8.17 -13.12 -4.96
N ARG A 21 -7.21 -12.95 -5.87
CA ARG A 21 -7.32 -13.32 -7.29
C ARG A 21 -7.58 -14.81 -7.48
N GLN A 22 -7.00 -15.66 -6.65
CA GLN A 22 -7.17 -17.13 -6.70
C GLN A 22 -8.51 -17.61 -6.18
N HIS A 23 -9.34 -16.75 -5.57
CA HIS A 23 -10.64 -17.08 -5.00
C HIS A 23 -11.74 -16.28 -5.69
N GLU A 24 -12.54 -16.92 -6.54
CA GLU A 24 -13.52 -16.26 -7.42
C GLU A 24 -14.46 -15.31 -6.68
N ALA A 25 -15.08 -15.76 -5.58
CA ALA A 25 -15.97 -14.92 -4.79
C ALA A 25 -15.27 -13.69 -4.20
N ALA A 26 -13.98 -13.80 -3.83
CA ALA A 26 -13.20 -12.69 -3.30
C ALA A 26 -12.77 -11.72 -4.41
N ALA A 27 -12.39 -12.24 -5.58
CA ALA A 27 -11.99 -11.42 -6.72
C ALA A 27 -13.10 -10.49 -7.21
N GLN A 28 -14.37 -10.93 -7.03
CA GLN A 28 -15.57 -10.17 -7.42
C GLN A 28 -16.21 -9.40 -6.26
N ASP A 29 -15.67 -9.50 -5.04
CA ASP A 29 -16.28 -8.88 -3.86
C ASP A 29 -16.05 -7.36 -3.83
N PRO A 30 -17.13 -6.55 -3.85
CA PRO A 30 -17.01 -5.10 -3.91
C PRO A 30 -16.41 -4.49 -2.63
N GLU A 31 -16.60 -5.12 -1.47
CA GLU A 31 -16.01 -4.64 -0.21
C GLU A 31 -14.49 -4.84 -0.20
N LEU A 32 -14.00 -5.97 -0.70
CA LEU A 32 -12.55 -6.17 -0.86
C LEU A 32 -11.96 -5.17 -1.85
N GLN A 33 -12.58 -4.96 -3.00
CA GLN A 33 -12.10 -3.99 -3.98
C GLN A 33 -12.08 -2.57 -3.39
N LYS A 34 -13.09 -2.19 -2.62
CA LYS A 34 -13.15 -0.90 -1.92
C LYS A 34 -12.04 -0.76 -0.88
N LEU A 35 -11.78 -1.78 -0.05
CA LEU A 35 -10.70 -1.78 0.94
C LEU A 35 -9.33 -1.70 0.26
N LEU A 36 -9.11 -2.48 -0.79
CA LEU A 36 -7.86 -2.46 -1.56
C LEU A 36 -7.63 -1.08 -2.20
N HIS A 37 -8.67 -0.50 -2.80
CA HIS A 37 -8.57 0.85 -3.36
C HIS A 37 -8.27 1.90 -2.28
N HIS A 38 -8.90 1.81 -1.11
CA HIS A 38 -8.62 2.70 0.01
C HIS A 38 -7.14 2.63 0.47
N ILE A 39 -6.57 1.43 0.54
CA ILE A 39 -5.15 1.25 0.88
C ILE A 39 -4.27 1.95 -0.15
N ILE A 40 -4.47 1.67 -1.44
CA ILE A 40 -3.59 2.19 -2.49
C ILE A 40 -3.75 3.70 -2.66
N LEU A 41 -4.96 4.24 -2.49
CA LEU A 41 -5.23 5.67 -2.52
C LEU A 41 -4.41 6.42 -1.46
N ALA A 42 -4.42 5.94 -0.22
CA ALA A 42 -3.62 6.52 0.86
C ALA A 42 -2.10 6.40 0.59
N ASN A 43 -1.64 5.26 0.07
CA ASN A 43 -0.24 5.07 -0.28
C ASN A 43 0.21 6.07 -1.36
N ARG A 44 -0.59 6.24 -2.41
CA ARG A 44 -0.33 7.19 -3.51
C ARG A 44 -0.34 8.63 -3.03
N PHE A 45 -1.28 8.97 -2.13
CA PHE A 45 -1.34 10.30 -1.54
C PHE A 45 -0.03 10.68 -0.84
N TRP A 46 0.42 9.85 0.11
CA TRP A 46 1.62 10.14 0.89
C TRP A 46 2.90 10.07 0.05
N LEU A 47 2.97 9.14 -0.89
CA LEU A 47 4.11 9.05 -1.82
C LEU A 47 4.21 10.29 -2.70
N LYS A 48 3.11 10.71 -3.34
CA LYS A 48 3.10 11.91 -4.18
C LYS A 48 3.45 13.16 -3.38
N LEU A 49 2.91 13.31 -2.18
CA LEU A 49 3.24 14.43 -1.29
C LEU A 49 4.73 14.41 -0.92
N SER A 50 5.29 13.25 -0.63
CA SER A 50 6.72 13.08 -0.34
C SER A 50 7.61 13.40 -1.55
N LEU A 51 7.14 13.13 -2.76
CA LEU A 51 7.84 13.45 -4.01
C LEU A 51 7.62 14.89 -4.50
N GLY A 52 6.75 15.67 -3.84
CA GLY A 52 6.36 17.00 -4.31
C GLY A 52 5.51 16.97 -5.59
N LEU A 53 4.83 15.87 -5.85
CA LEU A 53 3.97 15.67 -7.00
C LEU A 53 2.51 16.05 -6.67
N PRO A 54 1.73 16.54 -7.64
CA PRO A 54 0.33 16.87 -7.42
C PRO A 54 -0.49 15.60 -7.13
N PHE A 55 -1.45 15.73 -6.20
CA PHE A 55 -2.46 14.72 -5.92
C PHE A 55 -3.83 15.29 -6.29
N VAL A 56 -4.37 14.84 -7.42
CA VAL A 56 -5.66 15.30 -7.95
C VAL A 56 -6.75 14.36 -7.43
N VAL A 57 -7.49 14.82 -6.42
CA VAL A 57 -8.49 14.00 -5.71
C VAL A 57 -9.52 13.40 -6.66
N GLU A 58 -10.03 14.17 -7.61
CA GLU A 58 -11.07 13.74 -8.56
C GLU A 58 -10.60 12.59 -9.47
N GLU A 59 -9.30 12.52 -9.74
CA GLU A 59 -8.70 11.43 -10.54
C GLU A 59 -8.36 10.23 -9.68
N GLU A 60 -7.66 10.47 -8.56
CA GLU A 60 -7.13 9.42 -7.69
C GLU A 60 -8.23 8.68 -6.92
N SER A 61 -9.34 9.35 -6.55
CA SER A 61 -10.46 8.74 -5.81
C SER A 61 -11.39 7.89 -6.67
N ARG A 62 -11.24 7.90 -7.99
CA ARG A 62 -12.02 7.00 -8.86
C ARG A 62 -11.65 5.56 -8.58
N THR A 63 -12.62 4.76 -8.15
CA THR A 63 -12.42 3.33 -7.96
C THR A 63 -12.13 2.68 -9.31
N PRO A 64 -11.02 1.93 -9.45
CA PRO A 64 -10.73 1.19 -10.67
C PRO A 64 -11.82 0.18 -11.00
N GLU A 65 -12.01 -0.09 -12.29
CA GLU A 65 -13.12 -0.93 -12.79
C GLU A 65 -12.94 -2.44 -12.49
N SER A 66 -11.75 -2.85 -12.07
CA SER A 66 -11.44 -4.27 -11.83
C SER A 66 -10.35 -4.47 -10.78
N LEU A 67 -10.30 -5.66 -10.21
CA LEU A 67 -9.21 -6.09 -9.33
C LEU A 67 -7.84 -5.96 -10.02
N GLU A 68 -7.75 -6.27 -11.32
CA GLU A 68 -6.51 -6.17 -12.08
C GLU A 68 -6.06 -4.71 -12.23
N ALA A 69 -6.98 -3.79 -12.44
CA ALA A 69 -6.66 -2.36 -12.48
C ALA A 69 -6.17 -1.85 -11.11
N ILE A 70 -6.76 -2.34 -10.01
CA ILE A 70 -6.29 -2.07 -8.64
C ILE A 70 -4.88 -2.64 -8.45
N ALA A 71 -4.65 -3.90 -8.83
CA ALA A 71 -3.34 -4.56 -8.71
C ALA A 71 -2.24 -3.83 -9.51
N ALA A 72 -2.58 -3.32 -10.69
CA ALA A 72 -1.66 -2.52 -11.49
C ALA A 72 -1.24 -1.23 -10.77
N GLN A 73 -2.16 -0.56 -10.07
CA GLN A 73 -1.83 0.61 -9.24
C GLN A 73 -0.89 0.25 -8.08
N TYR A 74 -1.09 -0.89 -7.43
CA TYR A 74 -0.20 -1.38 -6.36
C TYR A 74 1.20 -1.62 -6.87
N ARG A 75 1.34 -2.32 -8.00
CA ARG A 75 2.64 -2.62 -8.63
C ARG A 75 3.38 -1.34 -9.01
N GLU A 76 2.70 -0.41 -9.69
CA GLU A 76 3.29 0.85 -10.11
C GLU A 76 3.70 1.73 -8.91
N THR A 77 2.84 1.83 -7.89
CA THR A 77 3.14 2.61 -6.68
C THR A 77 4.33 2.02 -5.94
N HIS A 78 4.38 0.69 -5.79
CA HIS A 78 5.52 0.04 -5.14
C HIS A 78 6.83 0.25 -5.91
N LYS A 79 6.80 0.20 -7.24
CA LYS A 79 7.95 0.51 -8.08
C LYS A 79 8.48 1.92 -7.80
N GLN A 80 7.60 2.92 -7.76
CA GLN A 80 7.97 4.30 -7.46
C GLN A 80 8.54 4.46 -6.03
N GLU A 81 8.00 3.73 -5.05
CA GLU A 81 8.54 3.70 -3.69
C GLU A 81 9.97 3.13 -3.65
N ILE A 82 10.24 2.06 -4.39
CA ILE A 82 11.58 1.45 -4.45
C ILE A 82 12.58 2.37 -5.18
N GLU A 83 12.16 3.01 -6.27
CA GLU A 83 12.97 4.00 -6.96
C GLU A 83 13.30 5.20 -6.06
N TRP A 84 12.31 5.69 -5.29
CA TRP A 84 12.52 6.73 -4.29
C TRP A 84 13.48 6.28 -3.19
N LEU A 85 13.31 5.09 -2.62
CA LEU A 85 14.20 4.55 -1.58
C LEU A 85 15.65 4.46 -2.02
N ALA A 86 15.91 4.17 -3.29
CA ALA A 86 17.26 4.09 -3.84
C ALA A 86 17.98 5.46 -3.88
N GLN A 87 17.23 6.54 -3.87
CA GLN A 87 17.74 7.91 -4.06
C GLN A 87 17.63 8.77 -2.81
N VAL A 88 16.67 8.48 -1.91
CA VAL A 88 16.39 9.30 -0.72
C VAL A 88 17.60 9.39 0.20
N ARG A 89 17.84 10.60 0.72
CA ARG A 89 18.89 10.88 1.70
C ARG A 89 18.29 11.33 3.03
N GLU A 90 19.06 11.24 4.09
CA GLU A 90 18.62 11.55 5.45
C GLU A 90 17.99 12.96 5.59
N PRO A 91 18.54 14.05 5.00
CA PRO A 91 17.89 15.35 5.05
C PRO A 91 16.50 15.37 4.43
N GLU A 92 16.29 14.59 3.35
CA GLU A 92 14.97 14.47 2.71
C GLU A 92 13.97 13.74 3.60
N LEU A 93 14.39 12.72 4.33
CA LEU A 93 13.54 12.01 5.30
C LEU A 93 13.06 12.91 6.45
N ALA A 94 13.86 13.93 6.81
CA ALA A 94 13.53 14.91 7.84
C ALA A 94 12.68 16.08 7.32
N ARG A 95 12.54 16.25 6.00
CA ARG A 95 11.76 17.33 5.39
C ARG A 95 10.32 17.29 5.87
N ILE A 96 9.81 18.46 6.26
CA ILE A 96 8.44 18.62 6.77
C ILE A 96 7.45 18.68 5.59
N LEU A 97 6.37 17.94 5.74
CA LEU A 97 5.22 17.92 4.86
C LEU A 97 4.02 18.58 5.56
N GLU A 98 3.30 19.35 4.79
CA GLU A 98 2.01 19.92 5.15
C GLU A 98 1.00 19.56 4.07
N THR A 99 -0.27 19.45 4.42
CA THR A 99 -1.33 19.15 3.45
C THR A 99 -2.61 19.88 3.82
N PRO A 100 -3.33 20.45 2.85
CA PRO A 100 -4.62 21.12 3.10
C PRO A 100 -5.71 20.15 3.55
N PHE A 101 -5.53 18.84 3.37
CA PHE A 101 -6.50 17.81 3.77
C PHE A 101 -6.51 17.55 5.28
N ILE A 102 -5.47 17.97 6.01
CA ILE A 102 -5.38 17.85 7.47
C ILE A 102 -4.90 19.20 7.99
N PRO A 103 -5.81 20.14 8.28
CA PRO A 103 -5.46 21.45 8.81
C PRO A 103 -4.66 21.37 10.10
N ASP A 104 -3.73 22.30 10.30
CA ASP A 104 -2.89 22.41 11.50
C ASP A 104 -2.02 21.16 11.78
N PHE A 105 -1.75 20.36 10.74
CA PHE A 105 -0.94 19.15 10.84
C PHE A 105 0.31 19.27 9.96
N SER A 106 1.44 18.82 10.53
CA SER A 106 2.68 18.62 9.79
C SER A 106 3.36 17.33 10.24
N CYS A 107 4.08 16.70 9.33
CA CYS A 107 4.89 15.52 9.64
C CYS A 107 6.16 15.49 8.78
N SER A 108 7.14 14.69 9.17
CA SER A 108 8.29 14.45 8.28
C SER A 108 7.95 13.44 7.18
N VAL A 109 8.73 13.46 6.10
CA VAL A 109 8.66 12.44 5.03
C VAL A 109 8.78 11.04 5.62
N ALA A 110 9.70 10.82 6.58
CA ALA A 110 9.85 9.53 7.25
C ALA A 110 8.57 9.10 7.98
N GLN A 111 7.90 10.03 8.68
CA GLN A 111 6.63 9.75 9.37
C GLN A 111 5.50 9.45 8.38
N ALA A 112 5.43 10.20 7.27
CA ALA A 112 4.45 9.93 6.21
C ALA A 112 4.62 8.54 5.61
N MET A 113 5.86 8.12 5.33
CA MET A 113 6.14 6.79 4.78
C MET A 113 5.95 5.67 5.82
N MET A 114 6.17 5.96 7.11
CA MET A 114 5.78 5.05 8.20
C MET A 114 4.25 4.89 8.26
N GLN A 115 3.50 5.99 8.15
CA GLN A 115 2.04 5.94 8.08
C GLN A 115 1.54 5.07 6.93
N VAL A 116 2.16 5.14 5.75
CA VAL A 116 1.85 4.25 4.62
C VAL A 116 1.97 2.77 5.00
N CYS A 117 3.01 2.40 5.74
CA CYS A 117 3.21 1.01 6.17
C CYS A 117 2.17 0.58 7.21
N LEU A 118 1.91 1.41 8.23
CA LEU A 118 0.96 1.13 9.32
C LEU A 118 -0.48 1.09 8.82
N HIS A 119 -0.89 2.06 8.00
CA HIS A 119 -2.21 2.12 7.38
C HIS A 119 -2.48 0.89 6.51
N SER A 120 -1.52 0.53 5.65
CA SER A 120 -1.63 -0.67 4.82
C SER A 120 -1.73 -1.93 5.67
N HIS A 121 -0.97 -2.05 6.77
CA HIS A 121 -1.03 -3.20 7.67
C HIS A 121 -2.43 -3.35 8.29
N GLY A 122 -2.98 -2.26 8.84
CA GLY A 122 -4.31 -2.28 9.47
C GLY A 122 -5.42 -2.70 8.50
N HIS A 123 -5.44 -2.11 7.30
CA HIS A 123 -6.46 -2.44 6.29
C HIS A 123 -6.24 -3.80 5.61
N ARG A 124 -4.99 -4.29 5.48
CA ARG A 124 -4.76 -5.69 5.06
C ARG A 124 -5.37 -6.69 6.03
N ALA A 125 -5.33 -6.41 7.33
CA ALA A 125 -6.00 -7.27 8.31
C ALA A 125 -7.52 -7.34 8.07
N GLN A 126 -8.16 -6.20 7.75
CA GLN A 126 -9.58 -6.18 7.37
C GLN A 126 -9.84 -6.97 6.09
N CYS A 127 -9.00 -6.83 5.06
CA CYS A 127 -9.10 -7.64 3.84
C CYS A 127 -8.94 -9.13 4.13
N ALA A 128 -8.02 -9.51 5.02
CA ALA A 128 -7.81 -10.91 5.41
C ALA A 128 -9.03 -11.50 6.13
N VAL A 129 -9.69 -10.72 6.99
CA VAL A 129 -10.96 -11.12 7.63
C VAL A 129 -12.04 -11.32 6.57
N ARG A 130 -12.20 -10.36 5.65
CA ARG A 130 -13.21 -10.45 4.59
C ARG A 130 -12.97 -11.64 3.67
N LEU A 131 -11.72 -11.90 3.29
CA LEU A 131 -11.34 -13.06 2.48
C LEU A 131 -11.73 -14.38 3.17
N ARG A 132 -11.49 -14.52 4.49
CA ARG A 132 -11.93 -15.69 5.26
C ARG A 132 -13.45 -15.86 5.26
N LEU A 133 -14.19 -14.77 5.44
CA LEU A 133 -15.67 -14.81 5.42
C LEU A 133 -16.22 -15.28 4.08
N LEU A 134 -15.49 -15.06 2.99
CA LEU A 134 -15.83 -15.54 1.65
C LEU A 134 -15.33 -16.96 1.37
N GLY A 135 -14.66 -17.62 2.33
CA GLY A 135 -14.13 -18.97 2.20
C GLY A 135 -12.71 -19.07 1.66
N GLY A 136 -12.04 -17.93 1.44
CA GLY A 136 -10.65 -17.89 1.00
C GLY A 136 -9.66 -18.03 2.15
N VAL A 137 -8.39 -18.24 1.83
CA VAL A 137 -7.29 -18.43 2.77
C VAL A 137 -6.33 -17.25 2.67
N PRO A 138 -6.30 -16.34 3.66
CA PRO A 138 -5.31 -15.26 3.67
C PRO A 138 -3.88 -15.80 3.76
N PRO A 139 -2.92 -15.16 3.05
CA PRO A 139 -1.52 -15.52 3.12
C PRO A 139 -0.92 -15.13 4.48
N ASN A 140 0.22 -15.74 4.81
CA ASN A 140 1.03 -15.25 5.91
C ASN A 140 1.74 -13.95 5.48
N MET A 141 1.47 -12.85 6.21
CA MET A 141 2.01 -11.52 5.93
C MET A 141 2.80 -10.99 7.14
N ASP A 142 3.31 -11.88 7.99
CA ASP A 142 4.02 -11.51 9.20
C ASP A 142 5.41 -10.96 8.87
N PHE A 143 5.71 -9.77 9.40
CA PHE A 143 6.98 -9.08 9.13
C PHE A 143 8.19 -9.90 9.60
N ILE A 144 8.10 -10.50 10.79
CA ILE A 144 9.23 -11.24 11.34
C ILE A 144 9.54 -12.52 10.54
N LEU A 145 8.51 -13.14 9.97
CA LEU A 145 8.70 -14.32 9.12
C LEU A 145 9.23 -13.93 7.74
N TRP A 146 8.77 -12.80 7.20
CA TRP A 146 9.31 -12.25 5.95
C TRP A 146 10.80 -11.92 6.07
N LEU A 147 11.26 -11.41 7.22
CA LEU A 147 12.67 -11.05 7.43
C LEU A 147 13.63 -12.23 7.23
N LYS A 148 13.18 -13.47 7.41
CA LYS A 148 14.00 -14.66 7.26
C LYS A 148 14.56 -14.80 5.86
N ASP A 149 13.71 -14.71 4.85
CA ASP A 149 14.07 -14.98 3.44
C ASP A 149 13.94 -13.74 2.55
N ARG A 150 13.27 -12.70 3.03
CA ARG A 150 13.01 -11.42 2.35
C ARG A 150 12.53 -11.58 0.90
N PRO A 151 11.50 -12.41 0.66
CA PRO A 151 11.04 -12.62 -0.70
C PRO A 151 10.56 -11.31 -1.34
N ALA A 152 10.84 -11.18 -2.62
CA ALA A 152 10.32 -10.07 -3.43
C ALA A 152 8.79 -10.20 -3.59
N PRO A 153 8.08 -9.08 -3.83
CA PRO A 153 6.67 -9.14 -4.16
C PRO A 153 6.44 -9.87 -5.50
N ASP A 154 5.51 -10.83 -5.50
CA ASP A 154 5.04 -11.54 -6.68
C ASP A 154 3.67 -10.95 -7.08
N TRP A 155 3.67 -10.13 -8.12
CA TRP A 155 2.49 -9.40 -8.58
C TRP A 155 1.63 -10.17 -9.60
N GLU A 156 2.03 -11.39 -9.99
CA GLU A 156 1.34 -12.25 -10.96
C GLU A 156 0.24 -13.13 -10.36
#